data_93dcb6bc78090741cefc3f47a00ca569
#
_entry.id   93dcb6bc78090741cefc3f47a00ca569
#
_cell.length_a   1.000
_cell.length_b   1.000
_cell.length_c   1.000
_cell.angle_alpha   90.00
_cell.angle_beta   90.00
_cell.angle_gamma   90.00
#
_symmetry.space_group_name_H-M   'P 1'
#
loop_
_entity.id
_entity.type
_entity.pdbx_description
1 polymer ?
#
loop_
_entity_poly.entity_id
_entity_poly.type
_entity_poly.pdbx_seq_one_letter_code
_entity_poly.pdbx_strand_id
1 'polypeptide(L)' 'MKSIDEHIQKDQSEIQTAQASGNDPKVRHLKEELHSLEEYKEHHPEDKHDPNALELFCDANPDEPECLVYDLSLIHI' A
#
# COMPACT_ATOMS: atom_id res chain seq x y z
N MET A 1 1.91 17.53 2.99
CA MET A 1 0.96 16.44 3.20
C MET A 1 1.31 15.27 2.29
N LYS A 2 1.40 14.06 2.84
CA LYS A 2 1.77 12.92 2.02
C LYS A 2 0.56 12.38 1.25
N SER A 3 0.79 12.05 0.00
CA SER A 3 -0.22 11.44 -0.85
C SER A 3 0.27 10.07 -1.30
N ILE A 4 -0.65 9.29 -1.89
CA ILE A 4 -0.28 7.98 -2.42
C ILE A 4 0.79 8.12 -3.51
N ASP A 5 0.73 9.16 -4.32
CA ASP A 5 1.72 9.39 -5.36
C ASP A 5 3.10 9.65 -4.77
N GLU A 6 3.19 10.42 -3.70
CA GLU A 6 4.45 10.65 -3.01
C GLU A 6 5.02 9.37 -2.44
N HIS A 7 4.16 8.52 -1.88
CA HIS A 7 4.57 7.23 -1.35
C HIS A 7 5.12 6.34 -2.46
N ILE A 8 4.45 6.31 -3.60
CA ILE A 8 4.90 5.53 -4.76
C ILE A 8 6.27 6.01 -5.23
N GLN A 9 6.46 7.32 -5.35
CA GLN A 9 7.74 7.88 -5.75
C GLN A 9 8.85 7.54 -4.76
N LYS A 10 8.54 7.61 -3.48
CA LYS A 10 9.51 7.28 -2.44
C LYS A 10 9.93 5.80 -2.55
N ASP A 11 8.96 4.90 -2.74
CA ASP A 11 9.27 3.49 -2.87
C ASP A 11 10.11 3.21 -4.11
N GLN A 12 9.82 3.86 -5.23
CA GLN A 12 10.63 3.72 -6.43
C GLN A 12 12.07 4.16 -6.21
N SER A 13 12.26 5.27 -5.51
CA SER A 13 13.59 5.77 -5.18
C SER A 13 14.33 4.80 -4.25
N GLU A 14 13.63 4.27 -3.25
CA GLU A 14 14.23 3.32 -2.32
C GLU A 14 14.59 2.01 -3.01
N ILE A 15 13.78 1.56 -3.97
CA ILE A 15 14.09 0.37 -4.76
C ILE A 15 15.42 0.55 -5.49
N GLN A 16 15.62 1.70 -6.13
CA GLN A 16 16.86 1.98 -6.83
C GLN A 16 18.06 1.95 -5.87
N THR A 17 17.90 2.57 -4.72
CA THR A 17 18.95 2.57 -3.70
C THR A 17 19.25 1.16 -3.19
N ALA A 18 18.21 0.37 -2.93
CA ALA A 18 18.40 -0.99 -2.44
C ALA A 18 19.04 -1.88 -3.50
N GLN A 19 18.70 -1.69 -4.76
CA GLN A 19 19.34 -2.44 -5.86
C GLN A 19 20.81 -2.10 -5.96
N ALA A 20 21.15 -0.83 -5.82
CA ALA A 20 22.54 -0.40 -5.87
C ALA A 20 23.37 -0.97 -4.73
N SER A 21 22.76 -1.15 -3.56
CA SER A 21 23.45 -1.73 -2.40
C SER A 21 23.37 -3.26 -2.33
N GLY A 22 22.66 -3.90 -3.28
CA GLY A 22 22.56 -5.35 -3.32
C GLY A 22 21.64 -5.95 -2.25
N ASN A 23 20.71 -5.18 -1.73
CA ASN A 23 19.79 -5.63 -0.68
C ASN A 23 18.53 -6.25 -1.31
N ASP A 24 18.66 -7.48 -1.79
CA ASP A 24 17.58 -8.18 -2.49
C ASP A 24 16.31 -8.34 -1.67
N PRO A 25 16.33 -8.73 -0.40
CA PRO A 25 15.11 -8.82 0.39
C PRO A 25 14.36 -7.51 0.49
N LYS A 26 15.07 -6.41 0.65
CA LYS A 26 14.45 -5.08 0.71
C LYS A 26 13.83 -4.70 -0.63
N VAL A 27 14.53 -5.01 -1.72
CA VAL A 27 14.01 -4.74 -3.06
C VAL A 27 12.69 -5.47 -3.27
N ARG A 28 12.64 -6.75 -2.90
CA ARG A 28 11.41 -7.54 -3.03
C ARG A 28 10.28 -6.96 -2.23
N HIS A 29 10.55 -6.61 -0.98
CA HIS A 29 9.55 -6.02 -0.10
C HIS A 29 9.00 -4.70 -0.66
N LEU A 30 9.90 -3.85 -1.14
CA LEU A 30 9.50 -2.56 -1.72
C LEU A 30 8.70 -2.74 -3.00
N LYS A 31 9.05 -3.72 -3.83
CA LYS A 31 8.29 -3.98 -5.04
C LYS A 31 6.89 -4.47 -4.74
N GLU A 32 6.74 -5.32 -3.73
CA GLU A 32 5.42 -5.77 -3.30
C GLU A 32 4.58 -4.62 -2.78
N GLU A 33 5.18 -3.76 -1.97
CA GLU A 33 4.51 -2.58 -1.46
C GLU A 33 4.10 -1.65 -2.58
N LEU A 34 5.00 -1.41 -3.53
CA LEU A 34 4.72 -0.56 -4.67
C LEU A 34 3.56 -1.10 -5.50
N HIS A 35 3.55 -2.41 -5.73
CA HIS A 35 2.47 -3.06 -6.46
C HIS A 35 1.13 -2.86 -5.74
N SER A 36 1.11 -3.03 -4.43
CA SER A 36 -0.09 -2.80 -3.63
C SER A 36 -0.56 -1.36 -3.70
N LEU A 37 0.36 -0.41 -3.66
CA LEU A 37 0.03 1.01 -3.78
C LEU A 37 -0.58 1.33 -5.15
N GLU A 38 -0.01 0.76 -6.20
CA GLU A 38 -0.53 0.99 -7.54
C GLU A 38 -1.92 0.38 -7.71
N GLU A 39 -2.15 -0.80 -7.18
CA GLU A 39 -3.48 -1.41 -7.19
C GLU A 39 -4.49 -0.58 -6.40
N TYR A 40 -4.10 -0.10 -5.23
CA TYR A 40 -4.96 0.74 -4.43
C TYR A 40 -5.35 2.00 -5.19
N LYS A 41 -4.37 2.64 -5.83
CA LYS A 41 -4.61 3.84 -6.62
C LYS A 41 -5.58 3.55 -7.78
N GLU A 42 -5.46 2.39 -8.40
CA GLU A 42 -6.34 2.00 -9.49
C GLU A 42 -7.76 1.74 -9.01
N HIS A 43 -7.91 1.10 -7.84
CA HIS A 43 -9.22 0.83 -7.25
C HIS A 43 -9.88 2.09 -6.68
N HIS A 44 -9.08 3.06 -6.28
CA HIS A 44 -9.56 4.29 -5.67
C HIS A 44 -8.98 5.52 -6.38
N PRO A 45 -9.35 5.74 -7.65
CA PRO A 45 -8.71 6.79 -8.46
C PRO A 45 -8.95 8.20 -7.94
N GLU A 46 -10.01 8.40 -7.18
CA GLU A 46 -10.32 9.72 -6.62
C GLU A 46 -9.69 9.94 -5.26
N ASP A 47 -9.21 8.88 -4.64
CA ASP A 47 -8.63 8.94 -3.30
C ASP A 47 -7.13 9.16 -3.41
N LYS A 48 -6.67 10.28 -2.91
CA LYS A 48 -5.26 10.66 -3.01
C LYS A 48 -4.50 10.52 -1.69
N HIS A 49 -5.17 10.06 -0.63
CA HIS A 49 -4.48 9.91 0.64
C HIS A 49 -3.47 8.76 0.60
N ASP A 50 -2.49 8.82 1.50
CA ASP A 50 -1.48 7.77 1.64
C ASP A 50 -2.06 6.62 2.45
N PRO A 51 -2.38 5.47 1.83
CA PRO A 51 -2.99 4.36 2.57
C PRO A 51 -1.99 3.73 3.54
N ASN A 52 -2.50 3.30 4.70
CA ASN A 52 -1.66 2.58 5.65
C ASN A 52 -1.60 1.09 5.29
N ALA A 53 -0.81 0.32 6.06
CA ALA A 53 -0.62 -1.10 5.76
C ALA A 53 -1.93 -1.89 5.81
N LEU A 54 -2.81 -1.55 6.75
CA LEU A 54 -4.10 -2.23 6.86
C LEU A 54 -5.01 -1.92 5.68
N GLU A 55 -5.02 -0.68 5.22
CA GLU A 55 -5.81 -0.30 4.05
C GLU A 55 -5.35 -1.05 2.81
N LEU A 56 -4.04 -1.16 2.60
CA LEU A 56 -3.48 -1.91 1.48
C LEU A 56 -3.83 -3.39 1.58
N PHE A 57 -3.70 -3.96 2.78
CA PHE A 57 -4.02 -5.36 3.00
C PHE A 57 -5.49 -5.65 2.71
N CYS A 58 -6.38 -4.81 3.20
CA CYS A 58 -7.82 -5.00 3.00
C CYS A 58 -8.23 -4.79 1.56
N ASP A 59 -7.55 -3.90 0.85
CA ASP A 59 -7.83 -3.70 -0.58
C ASP A 59 -7.51 -4.97 -1.38
N ALA A 60 -6.40 -5.63 -1.04
CA ALA A 60 -5.99 -6.86 -1.70
C ALA A 60 -6.76 -8.09 -1.21
N ASN A 61 -7.22 -8.07 0.04
CA ASN A 61 -7.86 -9.22 0.70
C ASN A 61 -9.12 -8.79 1.44
N PRO A 62 -10.18 -8.38 0.72
CA PRO A 62 -11.39 -7.86 1.37
C PRO A 62 -12.15 -8.88 2.19
N ASP A 63 -11.91 -10.17 1.98
CA ASP A 63 -12.59 -11.24 2.69
C ASP A 63 -11.94 -11.62 4.01
N GLU A 64 -10.81 -11.02 4.33
CA GLU A 64 -10.11 -11.35 5.56
C GLU A 64 -10.91 -10.92 6.79
N PRO A 65 -10.88 -11.72 7.88
CA PRO A 65 -11.65 -11.38 9.07
C PRO A 65 -11.35 -10.01 9.67
N GLU A 66 -10.09 -9.58 9.59
CA GLU A 66 -9.70 -8.27 10.11
C GLU A 66 -10.40 -7.15 9.36
N CYS A 67 -10.58 -7.31 8.07
CA CYS A 67 -11.25 -6.31 7.24
C CYS A 67 -12.76 -6.32 7.48
N LEU A 68 -13.32 -7.49 7.69
CA LEU A 68 -14.75 -7.62 7.98
C LEU A 68 -15.12 -7.02 9.33
N VAL A 69 -14.28 -7.23 10.32
CA VAL A 69 -14.49 -6.63 11.65
C VAL A 69 -14.45 -5.12 11.56
N TYR A 70 -13.53 -4.59 10.79
CA TYR A 70 -13.41 -3.16 10.58
C TYR A 70 -14.67 -2.59 9.93
N ASP A 71 -15.17 -3.26 8.91
CA ASP A 71 -16.39 -2.85 8.22
C ASP A 71 -17.60 -2.88 9.16
N LEU A 72 -17.70 -3.92 9.96
CA LEU A 72 -18.78 -4.04 10.94
C LEU A 72 -18.73 -2.90 11.95
N SER A 73 -17.56 -2.51 12.35
CA SER A 73 -17.38 -1.39 13.27
C SER A 73 -17.92 -0.10 12.68
N LEU A 74 -17.69 0.12 11.40
CA LEU A 74 -18.20 1.29 10.71
C LEU A 74 -19.72 1.25 10.57
N ILE A 75 -20.27 0.07 10.36
CA ILE A 75 -21.72 -0.09 10.19
C ILE A 75 -22.47 0.21 11.49
N HIS A 76 -21.85 -0.11 12.60
CA HIS A 76 -22.47 0.07 13.90
C HIS A 76 -22.45 1.51 14.40
N ILE A 77 -21.74 2.35 13.73
CA ILE A 77 -21.73 3.77 14.06
C ILE A 77 -22.92 4.48 13.43
#